data_f223ff6e317110dc6c5e57b050440574
#
_entry.id   f223ff6e317110dc6c5e57b050440574
#
_cell.length_a   1.000
_cell.length_b   1.000
_cell.length_c   1.000
_cell.angle_alpha   90.00
_cell.angle_beta   90.00
_cell.angle_gamma   90.00
#
_symmetry.space_group_name_H-M   'P 1'
#
loop_
_entity.id
_entity.type
_entity.pdbx_description
1 polymer ?
#
loop_
_entity_poly.entity_id
_entity_poly.type
_entity_poly.pdbx_seq_one_letter_code
_entity_poly.pdbx_strand_id
1 'polypeptide(L)'
;MKRTEARKKALQALFQLDSTELSVGEAISHVLLEEETTNSFLDQLVRGTTEHKEQIDAALEERLEKWTLSRLPKIERTVLRLAVYELMFEDDAPDKVVMNEAIELCKLFGDEKSSKFVNGVLSKFTKQ
;
A
#
# COMPACT_ATOMS: atom_id res chain seq x y z
N MET A 1 -12.41 2.38 -13.55
CA MET A 1 -11.24 2.92 -12.81
C MET A 1 -9.99 2.17 -13.21
N LYS A 2 -8.93 2.89 -13.54
CA LYS A 2 -7.65 2.26 -13.88
C LYS A 2 -6.96 1.76 -12.62
N ARG A 3 -6.06 0.78 -12.74
CA ARG A 3 -5.36 0.20 -11.59
C ARG A 3 -4.49 1.21 -10.84
N THR A 4 -3.85 2.13 -11.56
CA THR A 4 -3.08 3.20 -10.92
C THR A 4 -3.98 4.05 -10.02
N GLU A 5 -5.16 4.41 -10.51
CA GLU A 5 -6.12 5.17 -9.72
C GLU A 5 -6.67 4.37 -8.54
N ALA A 6 -6.91 3.07 -8.75
CA ALA A 6 -7.38 2.19 -7.67
C ALA A 6 -6.33 2.08 -6.56
N ARG A 7 -5.04 2.00 -6.91
CA ARG A 7 -3.96 1.96 -5.91
C ARG A 7 -3.88 3.24 -5.11
N LYS A 8 -4.05 4.39 -5.76
CA LYS A 8 -4.07 5.68 -5.09
C LYS A 8 -5.22 5.76 -4.10
N LYS A 9 -6.41 5.35 -4.52
CA LYS A 9 -7.58 5.35 -3.64
C LYS A 9 -7.45 4.34 -2.51
N ALA A 10 -6.85 3.19 -2.78
CA ALA A 10 -6.58 2.19 -1.75
C ALA A 10 -5.66 2.75 -0.67
N LEU A 11 -4.60 3.46 -1.07
CA LEU A 11 -3.70 4.09 -0.12
C LEU A 11 -4.43 5.12 0.75
N GLN A 12 -5.27 5.94 0.15
CA GLN A 12 -6.05 6.94 0.88
C GLN A 12 -7.03 6.29 1.87
N ALA A 13 -7.67 5.19 1.47
CA ALA A 13 -8.56 4.44 2.36
C ALA A 13 -7.79 3.84 3.54
N LEU A 14 -6.60 3.27 3.26
CA LEU A 14 -5.76 2.71 4.30
C LEU A 14 -5.27 3.78 5.30
N PHE A 15 -5.02 5.00 4.83
CA PHE A 15 -4.68 6.11 5.72
C PHE A 15 -5.81 6.38 6.70
N GLN A 16 -7.05 6.36 6.23
CA GLN A 16 -8.22 6.59 7.09
C GLN A 16 -8.39 5.46 8.11
N LEU A 17 -8.19 4.22 7.68
CA LEU A 17 -8.30 3.07 8.57
C LEU A 17 -7.25 3.08 9.69
N ASP A 18 -6.08 3.61 9.40
CA ASP A 18 -4.97 3.67 10.37
C ASP A 18 -5.23 4.70 11.47
N SER A 19 -6.03 5.72 11.22
CA SER A 19 -6.24 6.83 12.14
C SER A 19 -7.67 7.01 12.64
N THR A 20 -8.59 6.14 12.24
CA THR A 20 -10.00 6.23 12.62
C THR A 20 -10.57 4.84 12.92
N GLU A 21 -11.80 4.81 13.43
CA GLU A 21 -12.52 3.55 13.68
C GLU A 21 -13.50 3.21 12.55
N LEU A 22 -13.26 3.74 11.35
CA LEU A 22 -14.11 3.43 10.20
C LEU A 22 -14.00 1.95 9.82
N SER A 23 -15.09 1.40 9.30
CA SER A 23 -15.05 0.09 8.67
C SER A 23 -14.35 0.21 7.32
N VAL A 24 -13.90 -0.93 6.78
CA VAL A 24 -13.29 -0.95 5.45
C VAL A 24 -14.24 -0.39 4.39
N GLY A 25 -15.52 -0.77 4.45
CA GLY A 25 -16.52 -0.26 3.51
C GLY A 25 -16.68 1.25 3.57
N GLU A 26 -16.70 1.80 4.79
CA GLU A 26 -16.80 3.25 4.96
C GLU A 26 -15.56 3.98 4.43
N ALA A 27 -14.37 3.45 4.71
CA ALA A 27 -13.13 4.04 4.22
C ALA A 27 -13.08 4.05 2.69
N ILE A 28 -13.51 2.96 2.05
CA ILE A 28 -13.57 2.88 0.59
C ILE A 28 -14.58 3.92 0.05
N SER A 29 -15.76 4.01 0.66
CA SER A 29 -16.78 4.98 0.25
C SER A 29 -16.25 6.41 0.28
N HIS A 30 -15.46 6.75 1.30
CA HIS A 30 -14.94 8.10 1.47
C HIS A 30 -13.94 8.52 0.38
N VAL A 31 -13.29 7.58 -0.27
CA VAL A 31 -12.30 7.90 -1.32
C VAL A 31 -12.88 7.87 -2.72
N LEU A 32 -14.13 7.40 -2.87
CA LEU A 32 -14.82 7.40 -4.16
C LEU A 32 -15.41 8.78 -4.43
N LEU A 33 -15.34 9.19 -5.69
CA LEU A 33 -15.99 10.44 -6.11
C LEU A 33 -17.49 10.21 -6.25
N GLU A 34 -18.25 11.29 -6.25
CA GLU A 34 -19.68 11.22 -6.47
C GLU A 34 -19.97 10.47 -7.77
N GLU A 35 -20.92 9.56 -7.74
CA GLU A 35 -21.29 8.67 -8.85
C GLU A 35 -20.26 7.61 -9.24
N GLU A 36 -19.11 7.64 -8.60
CA GLU A 36 -18.10 6.61 -8.83
C GLU A 36 -18.44 5.37 -8.01
N THR A 37 -18.32 4.20 -8.63
CA THR A 37 -18.51 2.93 -7.93
C THR A 37 -17.17 2.27 -7.68
N THR A 38 -17.08 1.50 -6.58
CA THR A 38 -15.89 0.72 -6.31
C THR A 38 -15.74 -0.39 -7.35
N ASN A 39 -14.55 -0.92 -7.47
CA ASN A 39 -14.31 -2.10 -8.30
C ASN A 39 -13.62 -3.18 -7.44
N SER A 40 -13.59 -4.40 -7.98
CA SER A 40 -13.04 -5.54 -7.25
C SER A 40 -11.58 -5.38 -6.90
N PHE A 41 -10.80 -4.74 -7.75
CA PHE A 41 -9.36 -4.53 -7.48
C PHE A 41 -9.15 -3.58 -6.30
N LEU A 42 -9.87 -2.45 -6.28
CA LEU A 42 -9.81 -1.51 -5.16
C LEU A 42 -10.21 -2.19 -3.84
N ASP A 43 -11.34 -2.89 -3.85
CA ASP A 43 -11.81 -3.62 -2.67
C ASP A 43 -10.78 -4.62 -2.18
N GLN A 44 -10.20 -5.39 -3.10
CA GLN A 44 -9.23 -6.41 -2.78
C GLN A 44 -7.95 -5.83 -2.18
N LEU A 45 -7.48 -4.71 -2.71
CA LEU A 45 -6.30 -4.03 -2.18
C LEU A 45 -6.52 -3.60 -0.72
N VAL A 46 -7.64 -2.96 -0.44
CA VAL A 46 -7.91 -2.46 0.91
C VAL A 46 -8.18 -3.61 1.88
N ARG A 47 -9.08 -4.52 1.50
CA ARG A 47 -9.46 -5.65 2.36
C ARG A 47 -8.29 -6.61 2.56
N GLY A 48 -7.58 -6.93 1.49
CA GLY A 48 -6.45 -7.85 1.54
C GLY A 48 -5.32 -7.31 2.41
N THR A 49 -4.96 -6.05 2.23
CA THR A 49 -3.91 -5.42 3.05
C THR A 49 -4.31 -5.43 4.53
N THR A 50 -5.57 -5.14 4.82
CA THR A 50 -6.09 -5.11 6.18
C THR A 50 -6.13 -6.51 6.79
N GLU A 51 -6.63 -7.49 6.06
CA GLU A 51 -6.75 -8.87 6.53
C GLU A 51 -5.40 -9.55 6.77
N HIS A 52 -4.41 -9.23 5.94
CA HIS A 52 -3.09 -9.85 6.02
C HIS A 52 -2.05 -8.95 6.72
N LYS A 53 -2.51 -7.93 7.43
CA LYS A 53 -1.63 -6.94 8.05
C LYS A 53 -0.55 -7.56 8.93
N GLU A 54 -0.90 -8.54 9.75
CA GLU A 54 0.07 -9.18 10.64
C GLU A 54 1.20 -9.89 9.87
N GLN A 55 0.83 -10.63 8.83
CA GLN A 55 1.80 -11.33 7.99
C GLN A 55 2.67 -10.34 7.21
N ILE A 56 2.05 -9.28 6.69
CA ILE A 56 2.75 -8.24 5.95
C ILE A 56 3.76 -7.53 6.87
N ASP A 57 3.31 -7.14 8.06
CA ASP A 57 4.17 -6.44 9.01
C ASP A 57 5.34 -7.32 9.46
N ALA A 58 5.10 -8.60 9.69
CA ALA A 58 6.18 -9.53 10.05
C ALA A 58 7.22 -9.63 8.93
N ALA A 59 6.76 -9.72 7.67
CA ALA A 59 7.67 -9.76 6.53
C ALA A 59 8.47 -8.47 6.38
N LEU A 60 7.85 -7.33 6.64
CA LEU A 60 8.53 -6.04 6.60
C LEU A 60 9.57 -5.92 7.72
N GLU A 61 9.22 -6.32 8.94
CA GLU A 61 10.15 -6.26 10.07
C GLU A 61 11.42 -7.09 9.83
N GLU A 62 11.29 -8.22 9.17
CA GLU A 62 12.45 -9.04 8.81
C GLU A 62 13.42 -8.33 7.87
N ARG A 63 12.93 -7.39 7.07
CA ARG A 63 13.70 -6.73 6.04
C ARG A 63 14.11 -5.30 6.38
N LEU A 64 13.57 -4.75 7.46
CA LEU A 64 13.96 -3.42 7.94
C LEU A 64 15.20 -3.60 8.84
N GLU A 65 16.30 -2.96 8.47
CA GLU A 65 17.57 -3.13 9.18
C GLU A 65 17.77 -2.13 10.31
N LYS A 66 17.45 -0.86 10.06
CA LYS A 66 17.71 0.23 11.01
C LYS A 66 16.44 0.83 11.59
N TRP A 67 15.28 0.37 11.14
CA TRP A 67 14.02 0.98 11.48
C TRP A 67 13.05 -0.07 11.97
N THR A 68 12.18 0.32 12.91
CA THR A 68 11.01 -0.49 13.25
C THR A 68 9.84 0.06 12.45
N LEU A 69 8.96 -0.82 12.02
CA LEU A 69 7.82 -0.44 11.20
C LEU A 69 6.97 0.65 11.85
N SER A 70 6.73 0.53 13.16
CA SER A 70 5.92 1.48 13.91
C SER A 70 6.51 2.90 13.97
N ARG A 71 7.81 3.03 13.73
CA ARG A 71 8.50 4.33 13.75
C ARG A 71 8.61 4.97 12.37
N LEU A 72 8.23 4.27 11.33
CA LEU A 72 8.25 4.85 10.00
C LEU A 72 7.15 5.89 9.86
N PRO A 73 7.38 6.95 9.07
CA PRO A 73 6.29 7.87 8.74
C PRO A 73 5.12 7.13 8.12
N LYS A 74 3.93 7.65 8.34
CA LYS A 74 2.69 7.01 7.91
C LYS A 74 2.66 6.69 6.41
N ILE A 75 3.18 7.60 5.58
CA ILE A 75 3.19 7.41 4.13
C ILE A 75 4.02 6.19 3.74
N GLU A 76 5.27 6.13 4.20
CA GLU A 76 6.16 5.02 3.88
C GLU A 76 5.60 3.71 4.41
N ARG A 77 5.14 3.70 5.66
CA ARG A 77 4.57 2.50 6.27
C ARG A 77 3.37 1.98 5.49
N THR A 78 2.46 2.86 5.10
CA THR A 78 1.24 2.46 4.41
C THR A 78 1.52 2.03 2.97
N VAL A 79 2.39 2.76 2.26
CA VAL A 79 2.80 2.36 0.91
C VAL A 79 3.48 1.00 0.94
N LEU A 80 4.36 0.77 1.91
CA LEU A 80 5.04 -0.53 2.05
C LEU A 80 4.04 -1.65 2.29
N ARG A 81 3.07 -1.45 3.17
CA ARG A 81 2.05 -2.47 3.43
C ARG A 81 1.25 -2.81 2.18
N LEU A 82 0.81 -1.80 1.45
CA LEU A 82 0.02 -2.00 0.23
C LEU A 82 0.82 -2.73 -0.84
N ALA A 83 2.05 -2.29 -1.09
CA ALA A 83 2.90 -2.91 -2.10
C ALA A 83 3.27 -4.35 -1.73
N VAL A 84 3.61 -4.61 -0.47
CA VAL A 84 3.94 -5.95 -0.01
C VAL A 84 2.74 -6.87 -0.12
N TYR A 85 1.53 -6.36 0.14
CA TYR A 85 0.32 -7.14 -0.10
C TYR A 85 0.27 -7.63 -1.56
N GLU A 86 0.47 -6.72 -2.53
CA GLU A 86 0.45 -7.13 -3.94
C GLU A 86 1.58 -8.12 -4.27
N LEU A 87 2.78 -7.89 -3.75
CA LEU A 87 3.93 -8.76 -4.03
C LEU A 87 3.76 -10.16 -3.46
N MET A 88 3.15 -10.29 -2.28
CA MET A 88 3.01 -11.58 -1.59
C MET A 88 1.73 -12.34 -1.91
N PHE A 89 0.64 -11.64 -2.14
CA PHE A 89 -0.69 -12.25 -2.20
C PHE A 89 -1.39 -12.10 -3.54
N GLU A 90 -0.90 -11.25 -4.42
CA GLU A 90 -1.50 -11.04 -5.74
C GLU A 90 -0.52 -11.44 -6.84
N ASP A 91 -1.02 -12.07 -7.90
CA ASP A 91 -0.20 -12.49 -9.04
C ASP A 91 -0.49 -11.69 -10.31
N ASP A 92 -1.39 -10.73 -10.24
CA ASP A 92 -1.90 -10.04 -11.42
C ASP A 92 -0.91 -9.06 -12.06
N ALA A 93 0.03 -8.55 -11.29
CA ALA A 93 0.98 -7.56 -11.81
C ALA A 93 2.41 -8.05 -11.57
N PRO A 94 3.32 -7.84 -12.55
CA PRO A 94 4.72 -8.13 -12.32
C PRO A 94 5.27 -7.30 -11.15
N ASP A 95 6.25 -7.84 -10.45
CA ASP A 95 6.88 -7.16 -9.31
C ASP A 95 7.35 -5.76 -9.67
N LYS A 96 7.93 -5.60 -10.85
CA LYS A 96 8.42 -4.31 -11.34
C LYS A 96 7.31 -3.26 -11.42
N VAL A 97 6.13 -3.67 -11.86
CA VAL A 97 4.97 -2.77 -11.95
C VAL A 97 4.54 -2.34 -10.55
N VAL A 98 4.46 -3.29 -9.61
CA VAL A 98 4.08 -2.98 -8.23
C VAL A 98 5.08 -2.01 -7.61
N MET A 99 6.37 -2.24 -7.81
CA MET A 99 7.41 -1.36 -7.28
C MET A 99 7.34 0.05 -7.88
N ASN A 100 7.16 0.15 -9.19
CA ASN A 100 7.05 1.46 -9.86
C ASN A 100 5.83 2.22 -9.37
N GLU A 101 4.70 1.55 -9.19
CA GLU A 101 3.50 2.17 -8.67
C GLU A 101 3.70 2.67 -7.22
N ALA A 102 4.39 1.88 -6.40
CA ALA A 102 4.70 2.29 -5.03
C ALA A 102 5.58 3.54 -5.01
N ILE A 103 6.57 3.61 -5.89
CA ILE A 103 7.45 4.78 -6.01
C ILE A 103 6.63 6.01 -6.40
N GLU A 104 5.72 5.87 -7.36
CA GLU A 104 4.87 6.98 -7.78
C GLU A 104 3.96 7.46 -6.65
N LEU A 105 3.43 6.55 -5.84
CA LEU A 105 2.64 6.92 -4.66
C LEU A 105 3.47 7.73 -3.66
N CYS A 106 4.72 7.35 -3.45
CA CYS A 106 5.61 8.09 -2.57
C CYS A 106 5.91 9.48 -3.10
N LYS A 107 6.05 9.64 -4.42
CA LYS A 107 6.26 10.95 -5.03
C LYS A 107 5.02 11.83 -4.90
N LEU A 108 3.85 11.22 -4.99
CA LEU A 108 2.58 11.96 -4.92
C LEU A 108 2.25 12.40 -3.49
N PHE A 109 2.44 11.55 -2.51
CA PHE A 109 2.05 11.80 -1.12
C PHE A 109 3.21 12.09 -0.17
N GLY A 110 4.43 11.83 -0.58
CA GLY A 110 5.64 12.04 0.21
C GLY A 110 6.66 12.87 -0.56
N ASP A 111 7.87 12.33 -0.66
CA ASP A 111 8.99 13.01 -1.33
C ASP A 111 9.96 11.99 -1.94
N GLU A 112 11.06 12.48 -2.51
CA GLU A 112 12.08 11.63 -3.11
C GLU A 112 12.77 10.72 -2.09
N LYS A 113 12.96 11.19 -0.87
CA LYS A 113 13.54 10.38 0.21
C LYS A 113 12.66 9.17 0.49
N SER A 114 11.35 9.40 0.57
CA SER A 114 10.37 8.33 0.76
C SER A 114 10.46 7.33 -0.37
N SER A 115 10.53 7.81 -1.61
CA SER A 115 10.62 6.96 -2.80
C SER A 115 11.84 6.05 -2.75
N LYS A 116 13.00 6.61 -2.43
CA LYS A 116 14.25 5.85 -2.36
C LYS A 116 14.23 4.82 -1.26
N PHE A 117 13.72 5.21 -0.09
CA PHE A 117 13.63 4.29 1.05
C PHE A 117 12.70 3.11 0.73
N VAL A 118 11.51 3.41 0.22
CA VAL A 118 10.52 2.38 -0.11
C VAL A 118 11.06 1.45 -1.19
N ASN A 119 11.70 2.01 -2.22
CA ASN A 119 12.30 1.18 -3.27
C ASN A 119 13.36 0.22 -2.69
N GLY A 120 14.20 0.72 -1.79
CA GLY A 120 15.22 -0.10 -1.14
C GLY A 120 14.63 -1.26 -0.35
N VAL A 121 13.56 -1.01 0.39
CA VAL A 121 12.89 -2.06 1.17
C VAL A 121 12.21 -3.06 0.24
N LEU A 122 11.46 -2.57 -0.74
CA LEU A 122 10.71 -3.45 -1.66
C LEU A 122 11.62 -4.33 -2.51
N SER A 123 12.81 -3.84 -2.85
CA SER A 123 13.75 -4.64 -3.63
C SER A 123 14.14 -5.94 -2.92
N LYS A 124 13.99 -6.00 -1.60
CA LYS A 124 14.29 -7.20 -0.82
C LYS A 124 13.18 -8.25 -0.90
N PHE A 125 12.03 -7.89 -1.45
CA PHE A 125 10.90 -8.80 -1.65
C PHE A 125 10.88 -9.41 -3.04
N THR A 126 11.64 -8.85 -3.97
CA THR A 126 11.61 -9.29 -5.37
C THR A 126 12.74 -10.25 -5.66
N LYS A 127 12.50 -11.16 -6.58
CA LYS A 127 13.55 -12.06 -7.09
C LYS A 127 14.25 -11.33 -8.23
N GLN A 128 15.55 -11.22 -8.12
CA GLN A 128 16.38 -10.68 -9.18
C GLN A 128 17.26 -11.75 -9.77
#